data_a183bd14b3d1bf727c7cad859702b591
#
_entry.id   a183bd14b3d1bf727c7cad859702b591
#
_cell.length_a   1.000
_cell.length_b   1.000
_cell.length_c   1.000
_cell.angle_alpha   90.00
_cell.angle_beta   90.00
_cell.angle_gamma   90.00
#
_symmetry.space_group_name_H-M   'P 1'
#
loop_
_entity.id
_entity.type
_entity.pdbx_description
1 polymer ?
#
loop_
_entity_poly.entity_id
_entity_poly.type
_entity_poly.pdbx_seq_one_letter_code
_entity_poly.pdbx_strand_id
1 'polypeptide(L)'
;MPGTDDWRRELETERKMKNEFMSRHPESPFVSGHVPFHDLRYFPIDPGYRVRATLKRVPDPEEAYLRTNRDNQAVMRYLGDLRFSLEGKGLRLRVYHAGEGVGTSVFVPFRDSTSGNESYGAGRYLTLELNESDEYDLDFNRAFNPYCAYTDEFECGYPPAENDLPVAVRAGEKVWAADRNPRTPSSALLARTRKLPPKRAPRSPVARASASRRARPTSGARPRRRR
;
A
#
# COMPACT_ATOMS: atom_id res chain seq x y z
N MET A 1 -18.98 -0.81 -18.71
CA MET A 1 -18.73 -1.83 -17.67
C MET A 1 -19.25 -3.17 -18.16
N PRO A 2 -18.53 -4.27 -17.97
CA PRO A 2 -19.07 -5.60 -18.22
C PRO A 2 -20.38 -5.78 -17.43
N GLY A 3 -21.32 -6.60 -17.94
CA GLY A 3 -22.54 -6.91 -17.22
C GLY A 3 -22.22 -7.55 -15.85
N THR A 4 -23.13 -7.44 -14.89
CA THR A 4 -22.92 -7.95 -13.53
C THR A 4 -22.58 -9.44 -13.52
N ASP A 5 -23.15 -10.23 -14.44
CA ASP A 5 -22.91 -11.67 -14.54
C ASP A 5 -21.53 -12.00 -15.13
N ASP A 6 -21.04 -11.21 -16.10
CA ASP A 6 -19.71 -11.38 -16.69
C ASP A 6 -18.63 -11.08 -15.67
N TRP A 7 -18.77 -9.97 -14.94
CA TRP A 7 -17.88 -9.60 -13.85
C TRP A 7 -17.84 -10.64 -12.73
N ARG A 8 -18.98 -11.23 -12.36
CA ARG A 8 -19.04 -12.29 -11.36
C ARG A 8 -18.28 -13.53 -11.81
N ARG A 9 -18.49 -13.97 -13.06
CA ARG A 9 -17.76 -15.10 -13.65
C ARG A 9 -16.26 -14.85 -13.74
N GLU A 10 -15.87 -13.63 -14.06
CA GLU A 10 -14.47 -13.22 -14.06
C GLU A 10 -13.84 -13.39 -12.67
N LEU A 11 -14.47 -12.85 -11.62
CA LEU A 11 -13.99 -13.00 -10.24
C LEU A 11 -13.91 -14.46 -9.76
N GLU A 12 -14.89 -15.27 -10.10
CA GLU A 12 -14.88 -16.71 -9.78
C GLU A 12 -13.72 -17.42 -10.47
N THR A 13 -13.44 -17.07 -11.73
CA THR A 13 -12.30 -17.57 -12.48
C THR A 13 -10.97 -17.14 -11.87
N GLU A 14 -10.82 -15.87 -11.53
CA GLU A 14 -9.63 -15.34 -10.84
C GLU A 14 -9.35 -16.04 -9.52
N ARG A 15 -10.39 -16.24 -8.70
CA ARG A 15 -10.29 -16.96 -7.42
C ARG A 15 -9.84 -18.41 -7.61
N LYS A 16 -10.34 -19.08 -8.65
CA LYS A 16 -9.92 -20.44 -9.00
C LYS A 16 -8.46 -20.47 -9.45
N MET A 17 -8.09 -19.58 -10.36
CA MET A 17 -6.69 -19.47 -10.83
C MET A 17 -5.74 -19.14 -9.68
N LYS A 18 -6.14 -18.28 -8.76
CA LYS A 18 -5.35 -17.98 -7.58
C LYS A 18 -5.18 -19.19 -6.67
N ASN A 19 -6.21 -19.98 -6.44
CA ASN A 19 -6.11 -21.24 -5.69
C ASN A 19 -5.15 -22.22 -6.35
N GLU A 20 -5.19 -22.36 -7.68
CA GLU A 20 -4.27 -23.22 -8.43
C GLU A 20 -2.82 -22.73 -8.28
N PHE A 21 -2.59 -21.44 -8.45
CA PHE A 21 -1.27 -20.82 -8.23
C PHE A 21 -0.76 -21.10 -6.81
N MET A 22 -1.58 -20.79 -5.80
CA MET A 22 -1.20 -20.96 -4.40
C MET A 22 -0.89 -22.40 -4.03
N SER A 23 -1.57 -23.36 -4.63
CA SER A 23 -1.37 -24.79 -4.34
C SER A 23 -0.12 -25.40 -4.98
N ARG A 24 0.37 -24.86 -6.11
CA ARG A 24 1.33 -25.60 -6.97
C ARG A 24 2.51 -24.76 -7.45
N HIS A 25 2.38 -23.43 -7.53
CA HIS A 25 3.43 -22.61 -8.13
C HIS A 25 4.64 -22.49 -7.18
N PRO A 26 5.89 -22.63 -7.67
CA PRO A 26 7.10 -22.55 -6.83
C PRO A 26 7.21 -21.24 -6.03
N GLU A 27 6.72 -20.12 -6.59
CA GLU A 27 6.73 -18.81 -5.92
C GLU A 27 5.53 -18.60 -4.97
N SER A 28 4.67 -19.60 -4.83
CA SER A 28 3.59 -19.55 -3.86
C SER A 28 4.14 -19.57 -2.44
N PRO A 29 3.59 -18.77 -1.50
CA PRO A 29 3.97 -18.80 -0.10
C PRO A 29 3.73 -20.15 0.58
N PHE A 30 2.86 -20.99 0.02
CA PHE A 30 2.60 -22.33 0.53
C PHE A 30 3.66 -23.32 0.10
N VAL A 31 4.10 -23.24 -1.16
CA VAL A 31 5.13 -24.14 -1.71
C VAL A 31 6.51 -23.74 -1.19
N SER A 32 6.90 -22.47 -1.29
CA SER A 32 8.19 -21.98 -0.81
C SER A 32 8.32 -22.10 0.71
N GLY A 33 7.26 -21.76 1.45
CA GLY A 33 7.24 -21.82 2.92
C GLY A 33 6.92 -23.20 3.49
N HIS A 34 6.78 -24.25 2.63
CA HIS A 34 6.44 -25.60 3.06
C HIS A 34 5.19 -25.67 3.95
N VAL A 35 4.20 -24.80 3.70
CA VAL A 35 2.94 -24.73 4.45
C VAL A 35 1.88 -25.57 3.75
N PRO A 36 1.17 -26.50 4.44
CA PRO A 36 0.07 -27.22 3.84
C PRO A 36 -0.99 -26.29 3.28
N PHE A 37 -1.31 -26.43 2.00
CA PHE A 37 -2.32 -25.61 1.34
C PHE A 37 -3.71 -26.18 1.60
N HIS A 38 -4.61 -25.29 1.98
CA HIS A 38 -6.06 -25.46 1.92
C HIS A 38 -6.62 -24.31 1.10
N ASP A 39 -7.75 -24.51 0.44
CA ASP A 39 -8.36 -23.49 -0.40
C ASP A 39 -8.47 -22.14 0.32
N LEU A 40 -8.16 -21.08 -0.41
CA LEU A 40 -8.34 -19.72 0.09
C LEU A 40 -9.82 -19.47 0.36
N ARG A 41 -10.11 -18.73 1.40
CA ARG A 41 -11.48 -18.40 1.82
C ARG A 41 -11.82 -16.99 1.40
N TYR A 42 -13.01 -16.83 0.84
CA TYR A 42 -13.52 -15.55 0.38
C TYR A 42 -14.85 -15.20 1.02
N PHE A 43 -15.11 -13.92 1.11
CA PHE A 43 -16.47 -13.42 1.28
C PHE A 43 -17.30 -13.70 0.01
N PRO A 44 -18.63 -13.79 0.11
CA PRO A 44 -19.51 -13.81 -1.06
C PRO A 44 -19.19 -12.61 -1.97
N ILE A 45 -19.33 -12.82 -3.28
CA ILE A 45 -19.19 -11.71 -4.25
C ILE A 45 -20.39 -10.79 -4.09
N ASP A 46 -20.13 -9.53 -3.77
CA ASP A 46 -21.13 -8.52 -3.54
C ASP A 46 -20.83 -7.25 -4.37
N PRO A 47 -21.69 -6.88 -5.32
CA PRO A 47 -21.52 -5.68 -6.13
C PRO A 47 -21.53 -4.37 -5.31
N GLY A 48 -22.08 -4.38 -4.10
CA GLY A 48 -22.06 -3.23 -3.18
C GLY A 48 -20.66 -2.82 -2.75
N TYR A 49 -19.68 -3.73 -2.88
CA TYR A 49 -18.27 -3.44 -2.61
C TYR A 49 -17.45 -3.15 -3.88
N ARG A 50 -18.09 -2.92 -5.01
CA ARG A 50 -17.48 -2.43 -6.24
C ARG A 50 -17.95 -1.00 -6.48
N VAL A 51 -17.10 -0.03 -6.19
CA VAL A 51 -17.47 1.39 -6.13
C VAL A 51 -16.62 2.24 -7.07
N ARG A 52 -17.16 3.36 -7.50
CA ARG A 52 -16.37 4.38 -8.21
C ARG A 52 -15.49 5.12 -7.22
N ALA A 53 -14.24 5.33 -7.63
CA ALA A 53 -13.27 6.08 -6.86
C ALA A 53 -12.49 7.05 -7.75
N THR A 54 -12.15 8.20 -7.21
CA THR A 54 -11.34 9.22 -7.91
C THR A 54 -10.02 9.40 -7.17
N LEU A 55 -8.90 9.29 -7.88
CA LEU A 55 -7.57 9.56 -7.35
C LEU A 55 -7.31 11.07 -7.34
N LYS A 56 -7.02 11.60 -6.16
CA LYS A 56 -6.48 12.94 -5.97
C LYS A 56 -4.97 12.84 -5.84
N ARG A 57 -4.27 13.00 -6.96
CA ARG A 57 -2.81 12.92 -7.01
C ARG A 57 -2.17 14.04 -6.22
N VAL A 58 -1.02 13.73 -5.63
CA VAL A 58 -0.10 14.78 -5.17
C VAL A 58 0.72 15.28 -6.37
N PRO A 59 1.03 16.59 -6.43
CA PRO A 59 1.80 17.15 -7.55
C PRO A 59 3.21 16.54 -7.67
N ASP A 60 3.83 16.25 -6.54
CA ASP A 60 5.16 15.64 -6.45
C ASP A 60 5.09 14.42 -5.52
N PRO A 61 5.16 13.19 -6.07
CA PRO A 61 5.12 11.97 -5.27
C PRO A 61 6.31 11.87 -4.34
N GLU A 62 6.04 11.84 -3.03
CA GLU A 62 7.04 11.75 -1.97
C GLU A 62 7.31 10.30 -1.57
N GLU A 63 8.51 10.04 -1.05
CA GLU A 63 8.80 8.76 -0.41
C GLU A 63 7.93 8.57 0.84
N ALA A 64 7.35 7.40 0.94
CA ALA A 64 6.56 6.96 2.09
C ALA A 64 7.16 5.68 2.66
N TYR A 65 7.18 5.59 3.97
CA TYR A 65 7.78 4.47 4.69
C TYR A 65 6.67 3.67 5.40
N LEU A 66 6.36 2.49 4.87
CA LEU A 66 5.42 1.57 5.49
C LEU A 66 6.18 0.61 6.42
N ARG A 67 5.73 0.49 7.66
CA ARG A 67 6.29 -0.53 8.56
C ARG A 67 5.99 -1.93 8.03
N THR A 68 6.91 -2.86 8.23
CA THR A 68 6.75 -4.25 7.83
C THR A 68 6.52 -5.17 9.04
N ASN A 69 6.13 -6.42 8.76
CA ASN A 69 6.01 -7.47 9.79
C ASN A 69 7.36 -7.90 10.41
N ARG A 70 8.49 -7.40 9.90
CA ARG A 70 9.84 -7.65 10.43
C ARG A 70 10.45 -6.41 11.11
N ASP A 71 9.61 -5.45 11.50
CA ASP A 71 10.02 -4.18 12.09
C ASP A 71 10.96 -3.32 11.21
N ASN A 72 11.03 -3.63 9.91
CA ASN A 72 11.67 -2.81 8.89
C ASN A 72 10.71 -1.78 8.31
N GLN A 73 11.18 -1.07 7.29
CA GLN A 73 10.39 -0.11 6.52
C GLN A 73 10.46 -0.47 5.02
N ALA A 74 9.31 -0.66 4.41
CA ALA A 74 9.21 -0.73 2.96
C ALA A 74 9.12 0.70 2.41
N VAL A 75 10.00 1.02 1.47
CA VAL A 75 10.01 2.32 0.78
C VAL A 75 9.02 2.25 -0.37
N MET A 76 8.10 3.19 -0.40
CA MET A 76 7.05 3.35 -1.40
C MET A 76 7.04 4.80 -1.87
N ARG A 77 6.38 5.08 -2.99
CA ARG A 77 6.07 6.46 -3.40
C ARG A 77 4.59 6.73 -3.20
N TYR A 78 4.27 7.72 -2.39
CA TYR A 78 2.89 8.15 -2.18
C TYR A 78 2.38 8.91 -3.41
N LEU A 79 1.32 8.41 -4.03
CA LEU A 79 0.75 8.98 -5.26
C LEU A 79 -0.41 9.92 -5.00
N GLY A 80 -1.13 9.74 -3.90
CA GLY A 80 -2.32 10.52 -3.58
C GLY A 80 -3.37 9.74 -2.81
N ASP A 81 -4.55 10.33 -2.68
CA ASP A 81 -5.71 9.77 -2.00
C ASP A 81 -6.78 9.31 -3.00
N LEU A 82 -7.12 8.04 -2.97
CA LEU A 82 -8.25 7.48 -3.68
C LEU A 82 -9.53 7.75 -2.86
N ARG A 83 -10.43 8.57 -3.37
CA ARG A 83 -11.67 8.98 -2.71
C ARG A 83 -12.86 8.24 -3.28
N PHE A 84 -13.70 7.72 -2.43
CA PHE A 84 -14.89 6.93 -2.81
C PHE A 84 -15.99 7.03 -1.76
N SER A 85 -17.16 6.50 -2.08
CA SER A 85 -18.25 6.34 -1.12
C SER A 85 -18.57 4.86 -0.94
N LEU A 86 -18.67 4.41 0.29
CA LEU A 86 -19.07 3.05 0.64
C LEU A 86 -20.03 3.10 1.83
N GLU A 87 -21.15 2.38 1.75
CA GLU A 87 -22.22 2.40 2.76
C GLU A 87 -22.69 3.82 3.10
N GLY A 88 -22.77 4.70 2.10
CA GLY A 88 -23.18 6.10 2.27
C GLY A 88 -22.15 7.01 2.96
N LYS A 89 -20.96 6.50 3.29
CA LYS A 89 -19.87 7.25 3.91
C LYS A 89 -18.83 7.63 2.88
N GLY A 90 -18.42 8.90 2.86
CA GLY A 90 -17.26 9.37 2.10
C GLY A 90 -15.98 8.88 2.77
N LEU A 91 -15.17 8.10 2.04
CA LEU A 91 -13.95 7.45 2.53
C LEU A 91 -12.77 7.79 1.63
N ARG A 92 -11.56 7.51 2.12
CA ARG A 92 -10.34 7.65 1.34
C ARG A 92 -9.33 6.56 1.70
N LEU A 93 -8.48 6.23 0.74
CA LEU A 93 -7.30 5.38 0.93
C LEU A 93 -6.09 6.04 0.28
N ARG A 94 -4.99 6.12 0.98
CA ARG A 94 -3.70 6.46 0.41
C ARG A 94 -3.25 5.36 -0.53
N VAL A 95 -2.75 5.76 -1.68
CA VAL A 95 -2.26 4.83 -2.69
C VAL A 95 -0.79 5.07 -2.98
N TYR A 96 -0.11 4.00 -3.31
CA TYR A 96 1.34 3.98 -3.43
C TYR A 96 1.77 3.32 -4.72
N HIS A 97 2.97 3.67 -5.15
CA HIS A 97 3.72 2.94 -6.16
C HIS A 97 4.84 2.17 -5.47
N ALA A 98 5.02 0.90 -5.81
CA ALA A 98 6.08 0.07 -5.26
C ALA A 98 7.38 0.24 -6.06
N GLY A 99 8.49 0.59 -5.39
CA GLY A 99 9.83 0.66 -5.97
C GLY A 99 10.14 1.95 -6.73
N GLU A 100 11.35 2.00 -7.31
CA GLU A 100 11.90 3.17 -8.02
C GLU A 100 11.53 3.19 -9.53
N GLY A 101 10.82 2.19 -10.02
CA GLY A 101 10.45 2.08 -11.43
C GLY A 101 9.16 2.80 -11.79
N VAL A 102 8.99 3.10 -13.08
CA VAL A 102 7.73 3.56 -13.66
C VAL A 102 6.85 2.32 -13.91
N GLY A 103 6.39 1.68 -12.84
CA GLY A 103 5.38 0.61 -12.96
C GLY A 103 4.00 1.20 -13.19
N THR A 104 3.11 0.42 -13.79
CA THR A 104 1.72 0.80 -14.03
C THR A 104 0.80 0.44 -12.87
N SER A 105 1.30 -0.29 -11.87
CA SER A 105 0.47 -0.80 -10.77
C SER A 105 0.49 0.09 -9.54
N VAL A 106 -0.70 0.38 -9.04
CA VAL A 106 -0.94 1.15 -7.82
C VAL A 106 -1.26 0.20 -6.69
N PHE A 107 -0.51 0.31 -5.60
CA PHE A 107 -0.68 -0.47 -4.39
C PHE A 107 -1.59 0.23 -3.39
N VAL A 108 -2.62 -0.46 -2.92
CA VAL A 108 -3.62 0.07 -2.00
C VAL A 108 -3.74 -0.87 -0.79
N PRO A 109 -2.87 -0.72 0.22
CA PRO A 109 -2.98 -1.47 1.47
C PRO A 109 -4.06 -0.86 2.35
N PHE A 110 -4.92 -1.67 2.98
CA PHE A 110 -5.95 -1.17 3.87
C PHE A 110 -6.29 -2.13 5.01
N ARG A 111 -6.87 -1.58 6.04
CA ARG A 111 -7.56 -2.28 7.11
C ARG A 111 -8.99 -1.80 7.19
N ASP A 112 -9.83 -2.60 7.79
CA ASP A 112 -11.24 -2.29 7.99
C ASP A 112 -11.76 -2.93 9.28
N SER A 113 -13.03 -2.75 9.62
CA SER A 113 -13.60 -3.27 10.87
C SER A 113 -13.67 -4.80 10.95
N THR A 114 -13.41 -5.54 9.83
CA THR A 114 -13.32 -7.00 9.83
C THR A 114 -11.92 -7.50 10.19
N SER A 115 -10.90 -6.63 10.15
CA SER A 115 -9.49 -7.00 10.34
C SER A 115 -9.21 -7.53 11.74
N GLY A 116 -8.67 -8.75 11.80
CA GLY A 116 -8.36 -9.46 13.04
C GLY A 116 -9.51 -10.32 13.57
N ASN A 117 -10.63 -10.39 12.86
CA ASN A 117 -11.77 -11.25 13.16
C ASN A 117 -12.19 -12.06 11.93
N GLU A 118 -12.78 -11.41 10.92
CA GLU A 118 -13.28 -12.05 9.70
C GLU A 118 -12.24 -12.03 8.57
N SER A 119 -11.36 -11.03 8.54
CA SER A 119 -10.24 -10.89 7.60
C SER A 119 -8.90 -10.81 8.33
N TYR A 120 -7.78 -10.88 7.56
CA TYR A 120 -6.44 -10.90 8.13
C TYR A 120 -6.15 -9.64 8.98
N GLY A 121 -5.61 -9.85 10.18
CA GLY A 121 -5.45 -8.79 11.18
C GLY A 121 -4.49 -7.68 10.80
N ALA A 122 -3.47 -7.97 10.00
CA ALA A 122 -2.53 -6.96 9.53
C ALA A 122 -3.04 -6.15 8.34
N GLY A 123 -4.20 -6.51 7.78
CA GLY A 123 -4.82 -5.83 6.65
C GLY A 123 -4.73 -6.62 5.35
N ARG A 124 -5.34 -6.08 4.32
CA ARG A 124 -5.42 -6.64 2.98
C ARG A 124 -4.94 -5.62 1.96
N TYR A 125 -4.73 -6.08 0.73
CA TYR A 125 -4.23 -5.28 -0.37
C TYR A 125 -5.19 -5.28 -1.54
N LEU A 126 -5.17 -4.21 -2.30
CA LEU A 126 -5.67 -4.11 -3.65
C LEU A 126 -4.55 -3.63 -4.56
N THR A 127 -4.59 -4.04 -5.81
CA THR A 127 -3.73 -3.54 -6.88
C THR A 127 -4.62 -2.99 -7.98
N LEU A 128 -4.31 -1.78 -8.45
CA LEU A 128 -5.01 -1.11 -9.53
C LEU A 128 -4.01 -0.77 -10.63
N GLU A 129 -4.46 -0.75 -11.88
CA GLU A 129 -3.64 -0.24 -12.98
C GLU A 129 -3.72 1.28 -13.04
N LEU A 130 -2.56 1.94 -13.04
CA LEU A 130 -2.47 3.40 -13.15
C LEU A 130 -3.07 3.86 -14.48
N ASN A 131 -3.94 4.84 -14.45
CA ASN A 131 -4.55 5.42 -15.63
C ASN A 131 -4.52 6.95 -15.61
N GLU A 132 -4.71 7.57 -16.77
CA GLU A 132 -4.66 9.03 -16.92
C GLU A 132 -5.95 9.73 -16.49
N SER A 133 -7.07 9.01 -16.43
CA SER A 133 -8.36 9.59 -16.10
C SER A 133 -8.52 9.86 -14.60
N ASP A 134 -7.68 9.23 -13.75
CA ASP A 134 -7.80 9.22 -12.29
C ASP A 134 -9.13 8.65 -11.76
N GLU A 135 -9.94 8.07 -12.62
CA GLU A 135 -11.20 7.41 -12.27
C GLU A 135 -10.98 5.89 -12.22
N TYR A 136 -11.36 5.28 -11.11
CA TYR A 136 -11.12 3.86 -10.84
C TYR A 136 -12.42 3.12 -10.52
N ASP A 137 -12.47 1.89 -10.96
CA ASP A 137 -13.44 0.91 -10.51
C ASP A 137 -12.80 0.16 -9.31
N LEU A 138 -13.01 0.68 -8.12
CA LEU A 138 -12.45 0.13 -6.88
C LEU A 138 -13.27 -1.06 -6.42
N ASP A 139 -12.78 -2.26 -6.70
CA ASP A 139 -13.46 -3.51 -6.43
C ASP A 139 -12.83 -4.24 -5.23
N PHE A 140 -13.43 -4.09 -4.05
CA PHE A 140 -12.99 -4.78 -2.84
C PHE A 140 -13.21 -6.30 -2.89
N ASN A 141 -13.99 -6.83 -3.84
CA ASN A 141 -14.10 -8.27 -4.05
C ASN A 141 -12.79 -8.90 -4.53
N ARG A 142 -11.85 -8.08 -5.02
CA ARG A 142 -10.48 -8.45 -5.40
C ARG A 142 -9.46 -8.26 -4.28
N ALA A 143 -9.88 -7.82 -3.08
CA ALA A 143 -8.98 -7.65 -1.95
C ALA A 143 -8.36 -8.98 -1.54
N PHE A 144 -7.04 -8.98 -1.30
CA PHE A 144 -6.28 -10.18 -1.01
C PHE A 144 -5.36 -10.01 0.20
N ASN A 145 -5.03 -11.13 0.83
CA ASN A 145 -4.08 -11.17 1.93
C ASN A 145 -2.64 -11.07 1.43
N PRO A 146 -1.75 -10.35 2.13
CA PRO A 146 -0.31 -10.40 1.87
C PRO A 146 0.24 -11.81 2.13
N TYR A 147 1.36 -12.16 1.50
CA TYR A 147 1.97 -13.48 1.65
C TYR A 147 2.39 -13.81 3.09
N CYS A 148 2.73 -12.79 3.89
CA CYS A 148 3.00 -12.96 5.32
C CYS A 148 1.78 -13.42 6.14
N ALA A 149 0.57 -13.42 5.58
CA ALA A 149 -0.60 -14.04 6.18
C ALA A 149 -0.54 -15.57 6.17
N TYR A 150 0.28 -16.16 5.30
CA TYR A 150 0.38 -17.60 5.08
C TYR A 150 1.68 -18.20 5.61
N THR A 151 2.78 -17.46 5.56
CA THR A 151 4.11 -17.88 6.06
C THR A 151 4.94 -16.68 6.51
N ASP A 152 5.81 -16.91 7.49
CA ASP A 152 6.73 -15.88 8.03
C ASP A 152 7.91 -15.55 7.10
N GLU A 153 8.04 -16.25 5.96
CA GLU A 153 9.16 -16.05 5.03
C GLU A 153 9.08 -14.73 4.27
N PHE A 154 7.88 -14.16 4.16
CA PHE A 154 7.67 -12.93 3.40
C PHE A 154 7.62 -11.69 4.30
N GLU A 155 8.30 -10.64 3.83
CA GLU A 155 8.21 -9.33 4.43
C GLU A 155 7.17 -8.48 3.70
N CYS A 156 6.18 -7.96 4.44
CA CYS A 156 5.05 -7.24 3.89
C CYS A 156 4.82 -5.92 4.61
N GLY A 157 4.55 -4.86 3.84
CA GLY A 157 4.27 -3.53 4.38
C GLY A 157 2.88 -3.45 5.00
N TYR A 158 2.78 -2.98 6.23
CA TYR A 158 1.49 -2.76 6.87
C TYR A 158 0.77 -1.53 6.32
N PRO A 159 -0.56 -1.57 6.20
CA PRO A 159 -1.34 -0.38 5.91
C PRO A 159 -1.04 0.73 6.92
N PRO A 160 -0.86 1.99 6.49
CA PRO A 160 -0.74 3.12 7.39
C PRO A 160 -2.07 3.37 8.11
N ALA A 161 -2.03 4.11 9.21
CA ALA A 161 -3.23 4.39 10.01
C ALA A 161 -4.31 5.13 9.22
N GLU A 162 -3.93 5.92 8.23
CA GLU A 162 -4.84 6.64 7.34
C GLU A 162 -5.66 5.73 6.43
N ASN A 163 -5.22 4.47 6.27
CA ASN A 163 -5.89 3.44 5.48
C ASN A 163 -6.71 2.47 6.36
N ASP A 164 -7.05 2.88 7.58
CA ASP A 164 -7.99 2.15 8.43
C ASP A 164 -9.42 2.64 8.13
N LEU A 165 -10.20 1.82 7.44
CA LEU A 165 -11.59 2.13 7.11
C LEU A 165 -12.51 1.86 8.31
N PRO A 166 -13.36 2.83 8.71
CA PRO A 166 -14.30 2.67 9.83
C PRO A 166 -15.59 1.95 9.43
N VAL A 167 -15.51 1.05 8.45
CA VAL A 167 -16.61 0.24 7.92
C VAL A 167 -16.16 -1.21 7.80
N ALA A 168 -17.09 -2.15 7.72
CA ALA A 168 -16.77 -3.56 7.54
C ALA A 168 -16.77 -3.92 6.05
N VAL A 169 -15.59 -4.17 5.48
CA VAL A 169 -15.46 -4.58 4.08
C VAL A 169 -15.55 -6.11 3.97
N ARG A 170 -16.78 -6.63 3.90
CA ARG A 170 -17.05 -8.08 3.76
C ARG A 170 -16.98 -8.51 2.30
N ALA A 171 -15.86 -8.21 1.63
CA ALA A 171 -15.56 -8.58 0.26
C ALA A 171 -14.09 -9.03 0.16
N GLY A 172 -13.72 -9.79 -0.88
CA GLY A 172 -12.37 -10.31 -1.06
C GLY A 172 -12.02 -11.48 -0.15
N GLU A 173 -10.75 -11.65 0.16
CA GLU A 173 -10.25 -12.75 0.99
C GLU A 173 -10.60 -12.58 2.46
N LYS A 174 -10.97 -13.68 3.05
CA LYS A 174 -11.11 -13.85 4.51
C LYS A 174 -9.77 -14.21 5.13
N VAL A 175 -9.76 -14.23 6.46
CA VAL A 175 -8.70 -14.87 7.23
C VAL A 175 -8.52 -16.32 6.78
N TRP A 176 -7.25 -16.74 6.55
CA TRP A 176 -6.95 -18.12 6.18
C TRP A 176 -6.98 -19.03 7.41
N ALA A 177 -7.44 -20.28 7.27
CA ALA A 177 -7.80 -21.14 8.40
C ALA A 177 -6.62 -21.65 9.26
N ALA A 178 -5.38 -21.58 8.76
CA ALA A 178 -4.18 -21.85 9.57
C ALA A 178 -3.80 -20.68 10.50
N ASP A 179 -4.61 -19.65 10.55
CA ASP A 179 -4.45 -18.47 11.39
C ASP A 179 -4.44 -18.70 12.89
N ARG A 180 -4.41 -19.91 13.29
CA ARG A 180 -3.91 -20.28 14.61
C ARG A 180 -2.39 -20.27 14.67
N ASN A 181 -1.71 -19.59 13.69
CA ASN A 181 -0.32 -19.23 13.84
C ASN A 181 -0.22 -18.24 15.01
N PRO A 182 0.38 -18.64 16.15
CA PRO A 182 0.48 -17.77 17.32
C PRO A 182 1.31 -16.49 17.07
N ARG A 183 1.90 -16.36 15.88
CA ARG A 183 2.70 -15.19 15.45
C ARG A 183 1.92 -14.16 14.65
N THR A 184 0.65 -14.43 14.27
CA THR A 184 -0.18 -13.37 13.70
C THR A 184 -0.33 -12.27 14.76
N PRO A 185 0.13 -11.02 14.49
CA PRO A 185 0.04 -9.96 15.47
C PRO A 185 -1.41 -9.79 15.91
N SER A 186 -1.69 -9.94 17.19
CA SER A 186 -3.03 -9.68 17.71
C SER A 186 -3.42 -8.23 17.41
N SER A 187 -4.70 -7.96 17.25
CA SER A 187 -5.22 -6.59 17.08
C SER A 187 -4.71 -5.65 18.18
N ALA A 188 -4.44 -6.17 19.38
CA ALA A 188 -3.84 -5.42 20.49
C ALA A 188 -2.36 -5.05 20.24
N LEU A 189 -1.58 -5.92 19.59
CA LEU A 189 -0.19 -5.61 19.23
C LEU A 189 -0.14 -4.57 18.12
N LEU A 190 -0.98 -4.70 17.09
CA LEU A 190 -1.12 -3.73 16.02
C LEU A 190 -1.62 -2.37 16.53
N ALA A 191 -2.51 -2.34 17.51
CA ALA A 191 -2.96 -1.11 18.16
C ALA A 191 -1.82 -0.41 18.95
N ARG A 192 -0.91 -1.16 19.57
CA ARG A 192 0.29 -0.60 20.23
C ARG A 192 1.26 0.01 19.22
N THR A 193 1.41 -0.56 18.04
CA THR A 193 2.28 -0.02 16.99
C THR A 193 1.76 1.30 16.40
N ARG A 194 0.45 1.55 16.48
CA ARG A 194 -0.18 2.83 16.09
C ARG A 194 0.26 4.04 16.91
N LYS A 195 0.70 3.83 18.16
CA LYS A 195 1.09 4.91 19.08
C LYS A 195 2.55 5.35 18.95
N LEU A 196 3.35 4.66 18.16
CA LEU A 196 4.74 5.05 17.93
C LEU A 196 4.81 6.08 16.80
N PRO A 197 5.35 7.28 17.05
CA PRO A 197 5.56 8.23 15.96
C PRO A 197 6.54 7.64 14.93
N PRO A 198 6.41 7.96 13.65
CA PRO A 198 7.36 7.54 12.64
C PRO A 198 8.76 7.99 13.07
N LYS A 199 9.74 7.09 13.02
CA LYS A 199 11.14 7.50 13.18
C LYS A 199 11.43 8.55 12.11
N ARG A 200 11.86 9.74 12.53
CA ARG A 200 12.24 10.80 11.60
C ARG A 200 13.29 10.24 10.66
N ALA A 201 13.05 10.39 9.36
CA ALA A 201 14.06 10.12 8.36
C ALA A 201 15.37 10.84 8.73
N PRO A 202 16.55 10.24 8.51
CA PRO A 202 17.80 10.94 8.70
C PRO A 202 17.78 12.21 7.84
N ARG A 203 17.98 13.36 8.44
CA ARG A 203 18.09 14.63 7.71
C ARG A 203 19.26 14.49 6.73
N SER A 204 19.00 14.60 5.45
CA SER A 204 20.05 14.73 4.45
C SER A 204 20.96 15.87 4.87
N PRO A 205 22.30 15.71 4.81
CA PRO A 205 23.21 16.80 5.11
C PRO A 205 22.98 17.87 4.04
N VAL A 206 22.34 18.96 4.44
CA VAL A 206 22.26 20.17 3.61
C VAL A 206 23.68 20.57 3.28
N ALA A 207 24.05 20.50 2.01
CA ALA A 207 25.31 21.01 1.51
C ALA A 207 25.42 22.48 1.94
N ARG A 208 26.34 22.79 2.85
CA ARG A 208 26.67 24.15 3.19
C ARG A 208 27.23 24.83 1.92
N ALA A 209 26.41 25.68 1.34
CA ALA A 209 26.85 26.58 0.32
C ALA A 209 28.03 27.42 0.92
N SER A 210 29.22 27.23 0.39
CA SER A 210 30.38 28.04 0.71
C SER A 210 30.09 29.45 0.23
N ALA A 211 29.90 30.37 1.18
CA ALA A 211 29.83 31.78 0.89
C ALA A 211 31.22 32.21 0.34
N SER A 212 31.29 32.45 -0.94
CA SER A 212 32.48 33.06 -1.57
C SER A 212 32.67 34.46 -0.98
N ARG A 213 33.80 34.66 -0.35
CA ARG A 213 34.28 35.97 0.11
C ARG A 213 34.35 36.92 -1.10
N ARG A 214 33.49 37.92 -1.12
CA ARG A 214 33.64 39.07 -2.01
C ARG A 214 34.94 39.79 -1.63
N ALA A 215 35.88 39.79 -2.57
CA ALA A 215 37.08 40.61 -2.49
C ALA A 215 36.70 42.12 -2.55
N ARG A 216 37.23 42.90 -1.61
CA ARG A 216 37.13 44.35 -1.60
C ARG A 216 37.93 44.93 -2.79
N PRO A 217 37.43 45.93 -3.51
CA PRO A 217 38.28 46.66 -4.46
C PRO A 217 39.18 47.62 -3.71
N THR A 218 40.50 47.51 -3.93
CA THR A 218 41.48 48.47 -3.51
C THR A 218 41.41 49.71 -4.40
N SER A 219 41.20 50.82 -3.79
CA SER A 219 41.33 52.16 -4.38
C SER A 219 42.79 52.52 -4.64
N GLY A 220 43.05 53.15 -5.78
CA GLY A 220 44.21 54.02 -5.88
C GLY A 220 45.07 53.79 -7.07
N ALA A 221 44.96 54.61 -8.12
CA ALA A 221 46.06 55.39 -8.69
C ALA A 221 45.55 56.29 -9.84
N ARG A 222 45.60 57.55 -9.65
CA ARG A 222 45.44 58.61 -10.69
C ARG A 222 46.59 58.54 -11.69
N PRO A 223 46.40 58.67 -12.98
CA PRO A 223 47.51 58.97 -13.88
C PRO A 223 47.77 60.48 -13.94
N ARG A 224 49.01 60.84 -13.80
CA ARG A 224 49.62 62.20 -14.05
C ARG A 224 49.54 62.50 -15.54
N ARG A 225 49.06 63.74 -15.84
CA ARG A 225 49.22 64.40 -17.15
C ARG A 225 50.73 64.74 -17.32
N ARG A 226 51.29 64.42 -18.47
CA ARG A 226 52.43 65.13 -19.07
C ARG A 226 52.09 65.51 -20.50
N ARG A 227 52.51 66.69 -20.80
CA ARG A 227 52.45 67.51 -22.00
C ARG A 227 52.66 66.74 -23.30
#